data_3aa98fbda5ac971a79bdf8015bf69e81
#
_entry.id   3aa98fbda5ac971a79bdf8015bf69e81
#
_cell.length_a   1.000
_cell.length_b   1.000
_cell.length_c   1.000
_cell.angle_alpha   90.00
_cell.angle_beta   90.00
_cell.angle_gamma   90.00
#
_symmetry.space_group_name_H-M   'P 1'
#
loop_
_entity.id
_entity.type
_entity.pdbx_description
1 polymer ?
#
loop_
_entity_poly.entity_id
_entity_poly.type
_entity_poly.pdbx_seq_one_letter_code
_entity_poly.pdbx_strand_id
1 'polypeptide(L)'
;MMWPSACATAAELVGLAVTDPLRLEWTGPRPMGIGVSAASADLVRQRQQRVAADIAKAGELFATRCRAANVQHRITEETGDPFEIAADLVRYHDMCVFGLRGLFEHDVVPEPRDALERLVSQGVRPILAVGERYRPIRRVLVAYSGSLESAKTFKHFVHSGLYADAPVRVVHFGDDAQVAARRLEKAAAFFAAHGRVVETDHEGGSADHDLLSYAEAWKADLIVAGNSAKNLLLRRVFGETALRLIRESPLPLYLAQ
;
A
#
# COMPACT_ATOMS: atom_id res chain seq x y z
N MET A 1 16.55 6.75 4.90
CA MET A 1 15.68 6.12 3.90
C MET A 1 16.47 6.16 2.60
N MET A 2 16.97 5.03 2.14
CA MET A 2 17.69 4.96 0.88
C MET A 2 16.70 4.46 -0.16
N TRP A 3 16.27 5.32 -1.04
CA TRP A 3 15.48 4.98 -2.21
C TRP A 3 16.32 4.06 -3.08
N PRO A 4 15.76 3.03 -3.73
CA PRO A 4 16.56 2.15 -4.56
C PRO A 4 17.26 2.97 -5.65
N SER A 5 18.58 2.88 -5.68
CA SER A 5 19.48 3.63 -6.56
C SER A 5 19.36 3.27 -8.04
N ALA A 6 18.45 2.40 -8.42
CA ALA A 6 18.30 1.93 -9.80
C ALA A 6 17.24 2.68 -10.62
N CYS A 7 16.45 3.53 -10.02
CA CYS A 7 15.57 4.40 -10.78
C CYS A 7 16.17 5.80 -10.88
N ALA A 8 17.21 5.94 -11.69
CA ALA A 8 17.68 7.23 -12.21
C ALA A 8 16.69 7.84 -13.22
N THR A 9 15.47 7.40 -13.24
CA THR A 9 14.33 8.08 -13.87
C THR A 9 13.92 9.19 -12.95
N ALA A 10 13.70 10.37 -13.51
CA ALA A 10 13.25 11.59 -12.84
C ALA A 10 11.87 11.39 -12.17
N ALA A 11 11.81 10.55 -11.12
CA ALA A 11 10.60 10.32 -10.37
C ALA A 11 10.33 11.53 -9.46
N GLU A 12 9.14 12.08 -9.54
CA GLU A 12 8.66 13.09 -8.61
C GLU A 12 7.85 12.41 -7.50
N LEU A 13 8.10 12.79 -6.25
CA LEU A 13 7.27 12.38 -5.12
C LEU A 13 6.29 13.48 -4.74
N VAL A 14 5.01 13.13 -4.70
CA VAL A 14 3.96 14.03 -4.24
C VAL A 14 3.53 13.62 -2.85
N GLY A 15 3.81 14.46 -1.85
CA GLY A 15 3.27 14.32 -0.50
C GLY A 15 1.84 14.87 -0.47
N LEU A 16 0.87 14.02 -0.14
CA LEU A 16 -0.53 14.43 0.03
C LEU A 16 -0.83 14.59 1.52
N ALA A 17 -1.25 15.79 1.92
CA ALA A 17 -1.80 16.09 3.22
C ALA A 17 -3.28 16.45 3.07
N VAL A 18 -4.15 15.79 3.80
CA VAL A 18 -5.60 16.03 3.73
C VAL A 18 -6.15 16.41 5.09
N THR A 19 -6.86 17.52 5.12
CA THR A 19 -7.67 17.92 6.28
C THR A 19 -9.12 17.52 6.04
N ASP A 20 -9.63 16.57 6.85
CA ASP A 20 -11.03 16.17 6.79
C ASP A 20 -11.86 17.02 7.79
N PRO A 21 -12.68 18.00 7.32
CA PRO A 21 -13.43 18.86 8.18
C PRO A 21 -14.49 18.12 9.01
N LEU A 22 -15.06 17.03 8.48
CA LEU A 22 -16.06 16.23 9.21
C LEU A 22 -15.48 15.54 10.45
N ARG A 23 -14.18 15.24 10.43
CA ARG A 23 -13.47 14.63 11.55
C ARG A 23 -12.96 15.64 12.56
N LEU A 24 -12.83 16.90 12.16
CA LEU A 24 -12.50 18.00 13.06
C LEU A 24 -13.71 18.47 13.86
N GLU A 25 -14.93 18.16 13.39
CA GLU A 25 -16.13 18.45 14.13
C GLU A 25 -16.23 17.56 15.38
N TRP A 26 -16.87 18.12 16.41
CA TRP A 26 -17.09 17.39 17.67
C TRP A 26 -18.05 16.22 17.48
N THR A 27 -17.58 15.00 17.67
CA THR A 27 -18.35 13.75 17.54
C THR A 27 -18.86 13.22 18.91
N GLY A 28 -18.57 13.90 20.00
CA GLY A 28 -19.00 13.52 21.35
C GLY A 28 -20.45 13.89 21.65
N PRO A 29 -21.03 13.42 22.80
CA PRO A 29 -22.34 13.85 23.25
C PRO A 29 -22.36 15.38 23.35
N ARG A 30 -23.37 16.01 22.72
CA ARG A 30 -23.53 17.46 22.85
C ARG A 30 -23.85 17.80 24.31
N PRO A 31 -22.94 18.45 25.04
CA PRO A 31 -23.23 18.82 26.39
C PRO A 31 -24.38 19.85 26.40
N MET A 32 -25.39 19.64 27.20
CA MET A 32 -26.48 20.60 27.37
C MET A 32 -26.13 21.59 28.52
N GLY A 33 -26.00 22.87 28.20
CA GLY A 33 -25.76 23.92 29.20
C GLY A 33 -25.21 25.22 28.62
N ILE A 34 -25.52 26.33 29.27
CA ILE A 34 -25.01 27.66 28.91
C ILE A 34 -23.50 27.69 29.27
N GLY A 35 -22.64 28.01 28.30
CA GLY A 35 -21.18 28.02 28.46
C GLY A 35 -20.45 26.82 27.83
N VAL A 36 -21.14 25.73 27.47
CA VAL A 36 -20.56 24.54 26.89
C VAL A 36 -20.20 24.72 25.40
N SER A 37 -20.89 25.65 24.73
CA SER A 37 -20.59 25.99 23.33
C SER A 37 -19.20 26.64 23.16
N ALA A 38 -18.76 27.43 24.12
CA ALA A 38 -17.43 28.07 24.08
C ALA A 38 -16.32 27.04 24.30
N ALA A 39 -16.48 26.14 25.29
CA ALA A 39 -15.51 25.08 25.58
C ALA A 39 -15.39 24.06 24.43
N SER A 40 -16.50 23.71 23.79
CA SER A 40 -16.46 22.82 22.61
C SER A 40 -15.79 23.49 21.40
N ALA A 41 -16.03 24.79 21.18
CA ALA A 41 -15.36 25.55 20.12
C ALA A 41 -13.84 25.67 20.36
N ASP A 42 -13.42 25.81 21.64
CA ASP A 42 -12.00 25.84 21.98
C ASP A 42 -11.33 24.49 21.77
N LEU A 43 -11.99 23.38 22.11
CA LEU A 43 -11.49 22.03 21.83
C LEU A 43 -11.34 21.76 20.32
N VAL A 44 -12.32 22.18 19.51
CA VAL A 44 -12.23 22.08 18.04
C VAL A 44 -11.06 22.90 17.52
N ARG A 45 -10.88 24.14 17.97
CA ARG A 45 -9.74 24.98 17.61
C ARG A 45 -8.39 24.36 17.99
N GLN A 46 -8.27 23.83 19.19
CA GLN A 46 -7.06 23.14 19.64
C GLN A 46 -6.75 21.90 18.78
N ARG A 47 -7.78 21.13 18.42
CA ARG A 47 -7.63 19.97 17.54
C ARG A 47 -7.18 20.39 16.14
N GLN A 48 -7.79 21.43 15.57
CA GLN A 48 -7.38 21.99 14.27
C GLN A 48 -5.93 22.48 14.30
N GLN A 49 -5.52 23.20 15.33
CA GLN A 49 -4.13 23.65 15.47
C GLN A 49 -3.14 22.50 15.59
N ARG A 50 -3.51 21.44 16.33
CA ARG A 50 -2.68 20.25 16.46
C ARG A 50 -2.52 19.54 15.11
N VAL A 51 -3.62 19.31 14.38
CA VAL A 51 -3.59 18.68 13.07
C VAL A 51 -2.76 19.50 12.09
N ALA A 52 -2.92 20.81 12.06
CA ALA A 52 -2.12 21.69 11.20
C ALA A 52 -0.62 21.63 11.55
N ALA A 53 -0.28 21.58 12.84
CA ALA A 53 1.11 21.43 13.27
C ALA A 53 1.70 20.06 12.90
N ASP A 54 0.92 18.99 13.02
CA ASP A 54 1.34 17.64 12.64
C ASP A 54 1.54 17.52 11.11
N ILE A 55 0.65 18.11 10.31
CA ILE A 55 0.79 18.20 8.85
C ILE A 55 2.07 18.96 8.48
N ALA A 56 2.29 20.14 9.08
CA ALA A 56 3.48 20.94 8.81
C ALA A 56 4.77 20.17 9.15
N LYS A 57 4.81 19.52 10.31
CA LYS A 57 5.94 18.69 10.75
C LYS A 57 6.19 17.50 9.81
N ALA A 58 5.13 16.82 9.39
CA ALA A 58 5.23 15.70 8.45
C ALA A 58 5.73 16.18 7.08
N GLY A 59 5.23 17.33 6.60
CA GLY A 59 5.66 17.96 5.37
C GLY A 59 7.14 18.36 5.38
N GLU A 60 7.61 18.95 6.47
CA GLU A 60 9.03 19.30 6.65
C GLU A 60 9.93 18.08 6.66
N LEU A 61 9.53 17.02 7.36
CA LEU A 61 10.25 15.76 7.38
C LEU A 61 10.31 15.12 5.98
N PHE A 62 9.19 15.09 5.28
CA PHE A 62 9.10 14.60 3.91
C PHE A 62 10.07 15.37 2.97
N ALA A 63 9.94 16.69 2.94
CA ALA A 63 10.78 17.54 2.12
C ALA A 63 12.28 17.39 2.45
N THR A 64 12.62 17.30 3.73
CA THR A 64 14.00 17.09 4.17
C THR A 64 14.56 15.75 3.70
N ARG A 65 13.76 14.68 3.77
CA ARG A 65 14.15 13.35 3.30
C ARG A 65 14.30 13.30 1.78
N CYS A 66 13.39 13.92 1.04
CA CYS A 66 13.47 14.00 -0.41
C CYS A 66 14.72 14.77 -0.86
N ARG A 67 15.00 15.93 -0.25
CA ARG A 67 16.23 16.70 -0.52
C ARG A 67 17.49 15.89 -0.23
N ALA A 68 17.55 15.21 0.90
CA ALA A 68 18.69 14.38 1.28
C ALA A 68 18.91 13.20 0.30
N ALA A 69 17.85 12.73 -0.35
CA ALA A 69 17.90 11.67 -1.34
C ALA A 69 18.04 12.20 -2.79
N ASN A 70 18.10 13.51 -2.98
CA ASN A 70 18.11 14.18 -4.29
C ASN A 70 16.91 13.77 -5.16
N VAL A 71 15.71 13.67 -4.55
CA VAL A 71 14.45 13.32 -5.23
C VAL A 71 13.61 14.57 -5.39
N GLN A 72 13.09 14.81 -6.60
CA GLN A 72 12.13 15.88 -6.85
C GLN A 72 10.85 15.60 -6.06
N HIS A 73 10.30 16.64 -5.44
CA HIS A 73 9.11 16.48 -4.62
C HIS A 73 8.29 17.75 -4.54
N ARG A 74 7.02 17.58 -4.32
CA ARG A 74 6.10 18.65 -3.95
C ARG A 74 5.14 18.16 -2.87
N ILE A 75 4.48 19.09 -2.18
CA ILE A 75 3.43 18.79 -1.20
C ILE A 75 2.15 19.42 -1.71
N THR A 76 1.08 18.64 -1.68
CA THR A 76 -0.27 19.10 -1.99
C THR A 76 -1.10 19.01 -0.71
N GLU A 77 -1.73 20.11 -0.33
CA GLU A 77 -2.63 20.19 0.82
C GLU A 77 -4.06 20.32 0.30
N GLU A 78 -4.92 19.42 0.73
CA GLU A 78 -6.31 19.34 0.29
C GLU A 78 -7.25 19.30 1.49
N THR A 79 -8.50 19.66 1.25
CA THR A 79 -9.55 19.60 2.28
C THR A 79 -10.73 18.79 1.76
N GLY A 80 -11.13 17.76 2.51
CA GLY A 80 -12.23 16.88 2.12
C GLY A 80 -12.06 15.45 2.58
N ASP A 81 -12.76 14.50 1.94
CA ASP A 81 -12.59 13.07 2.21
C ASP A 81 -11.22 12.59 1.67
N PRO A 82 -10.32 12.10 2.52
CA PRO A 82 -8.97 11.72 2.12
C PRO A 82 -8.94 10.58 1.09
N PHE A 83 -9.94 9.73 1.07
CA PHE A 83 -10.00 8.60 0.14
C PHE A 83 -10.45 9.03 -1.25
N GLU A 84 -11.43 9.93 -1.33
CA GLU A 84 -11.88 10.50 -2.61
C GLU A 84 -10.76 11.33 -3.26
N ILE A 85 -10.10 12.16 -2.47
CA ILE A 85 -8.97 12.98 -2.93
C ILE A 85 -7.81 12.09 -3.40
N ALA A 86 -7.43 11.07 -2.63
CA ALA A 86 -6.39 10.13 -3.02
C ALA A 86 -6.76 9.37 -4.31
N ALA A 87 -8.02 8.94 -4.46
CA ALA A 87 -8.50 8.25 -5.65
C ALA A 87 -8.50 9.15 -6.90
N ASP A 88 -8.77 10.43 -6.73
CA ASP A 88 -8.70 11.39 -7.84
C ASP A 88 -7.25 11.66 -8.26
N LEU A 89 -6.38 11.92 -7.31
CA LEU A 89 -4.98 12.22 -7.58
C LEU A 89 -4.22 11.02 -8.19
N VAL A 90 -4.50 9.80 -7.73
CA VAL A 90 -3.79 8.61 -8.21
C VAL A 90 -3.99 8.33 -9.70
N ARG A 91 -5.06 8.86 -10.30
CA ARG A 91 -5.31 8.76 -11.75
C ARG A 91 -4.21 9.38 -12.60
N TYR A 92 -3.45 10.28 -12.00
CA TYR A 92 -2.37 11.03 -12.64
C TYR A 92 -0.99 10.70 -12.07
N HIS A 93 -0.90 9.59 -11.31
CA HIS A 93 0.33 9.11 -10.68
C HIS A 93 0.52 7.63 -10.94
N ASP A 94 1.77 7.21 -11.08
CA ASP A 94 2.11 5.82 -11.40
C ASP A 94 1.90 4.87 -10.21
N MET A 95 1.96 5.37 -8.96
CA MET A 95 1.83 4.56 -7.77
C MET A 95 1.45 5.39 -6.55
N CYS A 96 0.67 4.80 -5.65
CA CYS A 96 0.42 5.33 -4.32
C CYS A 96 1.31 4.62 -3.29
N VAL A 97 2.04 5.39 -2.48
CA VAL A 97 2.75 4.86 -1.31
C VAL A 97 1.93 5.18 -0.07
N PHE A 98 1.56 4.17 0.68
CA PHE A 98 0.60 4.29 1.76
C PHE A 98 1.12 3.67 3.05
N GLY A 99 1.08 4.44 4.17
CA GLY A 99 1.45 3.95 5.49
C GLY A 99 0.30 3.16 6.13
N LEU A 100 0.49 1.87 6.38
CA LEU A 100 -0.55 1.00 6.92
C LEU A 100 -1.07 1.43 8.30
N ARG A 101 -0.26 2.12 9.10
CA ARG A 101 -0.63 2.53 10.47
C ARG A 101 -0.95 4.00 10.65
N GLY A 102 -0.42 4.89 9.84
CA GLY A 102 -0.55 6.33 10.04
C GLY A 102 -2.00 6.85 10.03
N LEU A 103 -2.91 6.15 9.37
CA LEU A 103 -4.33 6.50 9.38
C LEU A 103 -5.08 6.05 10.65
N PHE A 104 -4.49 5.15 11.47
CA PHE A 104 -5.12 4.63 12.70
C PHE A 104 -4.78 5.45 13.92
N GLU A 105 -3.53 5.91 14.01
CA GLU A 105 -3.05 6.71 15.12
C GLU A 105 -3.77 8.06 15.24
N HIS A 106 -4.45 8.48 14.16
CA HIS A 106 -5.18 9.74 14.09
C HIS A 106 -6.70 9.57 14.00
N ASP A 107 -7.25 8.43 14.43
CA ASP A 107 -8.69 8.13 14.41
C ASP A 107 -9.36 8.29 13.02
N VAL A 108 -8.56 8.21 11.94
CA VAL A 108 -9.07 8.38 10.58
C VAL A 108 -9.96 7.22 10.15
N VAL A 109 -9.66 6.02 10.62
CA VAL A 109 -10.50 4.82 10.45
C VAL A 109 -10.38 3.93 11.66
N PRO A 110 -11.47 3.22 12.04
CA PRO A 110 -11.45 2.29 13.17
C PRO A 110 -10.52 1.11 12.95
N GLU A 111 -10.29 0.70 11.72
CA GLU A 111 -9.43 -0.41 11.35
C GLU A 111 -8.60 -0.14 10.08
N PRO A 112 -7.35 -0.63 10.01
CA PRO A 112 -6.46 -0.55 8.83
C PRO A 112 -7.13 -1.02 7.55
N ARG A 113 -7.87 -2.06 7.67
CA ARG A 113 -8.58 -2.74 6.61
C ARG A 113 -9.53 -1.81 5.86
N ASP A 114 -10.31 -1.01 6.60
CA ASP A 114 -11.34 -0.17 6.01
C ASP A 114 -10.73 0.92 5.11
N ALA A 115 -9.57 1.47 5.51
CA ALA A 115 -8.88 2.47 4.73
C ALA A 115 -8.36 1.92 3.39
N LEU A 116 -7.69 0.78 3.45
CA LEU A 116 -7.13 0.19 2.24
C LEU A 116 -8.22 -0.40 1.35
N GLU A 117 -9.28 -0.99 1.93
CA GLU A 117 -10.48 -1.41 1.20
C GLU A 117 -11.12 -0.23 0.46
N ARG A 118 -11.26 0.93 1.11
CA ARG A 118 -11.80 2.13 0.46
C ARG A 118 -10.91 2.62 -0.68
N LEU A 119 -9.59 2.74 -0.46
CA LEU A 119 -8.66 3.15 -1.51
C LEU A 119 -8.73 2.24 -2.72
N VAL A 120 -8.66 0.92 -2.53
CA VAL A 120 -8.72 -0.03 -3.63
C VAL A 120 -10.09 -0.06 -4.29
N SER A 121 -11.19 0.06 -3.54
CA SER A 121 -12.54 0.12 -4.10
C SER A 121 -12.77 1.35 -4.97
N GLN A 122 -12.07 2.44 -4.68
CA GLN A 122 -12.09 3.67 -5.46
C GLN A 122 -11.08 3.68 -6.62
N GLY A 123 -10.36 2.58 -6.82
CA GLY A 123 -9.46 2.41 -7.97
C GLY A 123 -8.04 2.88 -7.76
N VAL A 124 -7.63 3.17 -6.53
CA VAL A 124 -6.23 3.53 -6.21
C VAL A 124 -5.31 2.33 -6.43
N ARG A 125 -4.49 2.36 -7.48
CA ARG A 125 -3.58 1.26 -7.89
C ARG A 125 -2.47 1.77 -8.81
N PRO A 126 -1.29 1.17 -8.76
CA PRO A 126 -0.81 0.23 -7.73
C PRO A 126 -0.57 0.93 -6.38
N ILE A 127 -0.61 0.15 -5.30
CA ILE A 127 -0.33 0.63 -3.94
C ILE A 127 0.92 -0.10 -3.42
N LEU A 128 1.87 0.66 -2.91
CA LEU A 128 2.93 0.17 -2.05
C LEU A 128 2.57 0.50 -0.59
N ALA A 129 2.02 -0.48 0.12
CA ALA A 129 1.68 -0.36 1.52
C ALA A 129 2.93 -0.62 2.38
N VAL A 130 3.29 0.33 3.24
CA VAL A 130 4.52 0.27 4.04
C VAL A 130 4.20 0.34 5.53
N GLY A 131 5.02 -0.35 6.34
CA GLY A 131 4.94 -0.27 7.80
C GLY A 131 5.63 1.00 8.35
N GLU A 132 5.51 1.23 9.66
CA GLU A 132 6.11 2.38 10.35
C GLU A 132 7.63 2.44 10.27
N ARG A 133 8.26 1.27 10.32
CA ARG A 133 9.72 1.18 10.33
C ARG A 133 10.21 0.88 8.93
N TYR A 134 11.10 1.75 8.44
CA TYR A 134 11.81 1.49 7.20
C TYR A 134 12.64 0.21 7.32
N ARG A 135 12.47 -0.67 6.33
CA ARG A 135 13.32 -1.84 6.11
C ARG A 135 13.81 -1.80 4.66
N PRO A 136 15.11 -2.01 4.42
CA PRO A 136 15.60 -2.12 3.05
C PRO A 136 15.01 -3.37 2.38
N ILE A 137 14.47 -3.22 1.19
CA ILE A 137 13.95 -4.34 0.40
C ILE A 137 15.12 -4.99 -0.35
N ARG A 138 15.46 -6.19 0.05
CA ARG A 138 16.55 -6.99 -0.52
C ARG A 138 16.06 -8.27 -1.19
N ARG A 139 14.85 -8.73 -0.88
CA ARG A 139 14.21 -9.92 -1.44
C ARG A 139 12.74 -9.66 -1.66
N VAL A 140 12.27 -9.95 -2.87
CA VAL A 140 10.90 -9.74 -3.28
C VAL A 140 10.22 -11.08 -3.52
N LEU A 141 9.13 -11.34 -2.83
CA LEU A 141 8.28 -12.51 -3.02
C LEU A 141 7.06 -12.13 -3.85
N VAL A 142 6.86 -12.80 -4.96
CA VAL A 142 5.70 -12.61 -5.83
C VAL A 142 4.74 -13.79 -5.68
N ALA A 143 3.56 -13.54 -5.12
CA ALA A 143 2.49 -14.54 -5.03
C ALA A 143 1.71 -14.60 -6.36
N TYR A 144 1.82 -15.71 -7.06
CA TYR A 144 1.21 -15.88 -8.37
C TYR A 144 0.21 -17.03 -8.39
N SER A 145 -1.08 -16.73 -8.41
CA SER A 145 -2.15 -17.72 -8.45
C SER A 145 -2.49 -18.23 -9.88
N GLY A 146 -1.93 -17.59 -10.92
CA GLY A 146 -2.33 -17.82 -12.30
C GLY A 146 -3.62 -17.10 -12.72
N SER A 147 -4.22 -16.28 -11.85
CA SER A 147 -5.33 -15.41 -12.20
C SER A 147 -4.86 -14.22 -13.04
N LEU A 148 -5.81 -13.59 -13.74
CA LEU A 148 -5.53 -12.40 -14.54
C LEU A 148 -5.00 -11.26 -13.65
N GLU A 149 -5.56 -11.10 -12.46
CA GLU A 149 -5.20 -10.06 -11.50
C GLU A 149 -3.78 -10.26 -10.98
N SER A 150 -3.42 -11.50 -10.59
CA SER A 150 -2.07 -11.80 -10.15
C SER A 150 -1.05 -11.61 -11.29
N ALA A 151 -1.43 -11.93 -12.54
CA ALA A 151 -0.60 -11.67 -13.70
C ALA A 151 -0.42 -10.17 -13.97
N LYS A 152 -1.47 -9.37 -13.89
CA LYS A 152 -1.38 -7.91 -14.03
C LYS A 152 -0.48 -7.31 -12.94
N THR A 153 -0.63 -7.77 -11.71
CA THR A 153 0.15 -7.27 -10.58
C THR A 153 1.65 -7.44 -10.77
N PHE A 154 2.11 -8.66 -11.09
CA PHE A 154 3.54 -8.83 -11.28
C PHE A 154 4.06 -8.11 -12.54
N LYS A 155 3.25 -7.96 -13.59
CA LYS A 155 3.60 -7.13 -14.75
C LYS A 155 3.79 -5.67 -14.35
N HIS A 156 2.86 -5.09 -13.61
CA HIS A 156 2.99 -3.75 -13.08
C HIS A 156 4.25 -3.59 -12.22
N PHE A 157 4.53 -4.57 -11.36
CA PHE A 157 5.73 -4.58 -10.54
C PHE A 157 7.01 -4.58 -11.40
N VAL A 158 7.06 -5.40 -12.43
CA VAL A 158 8.19 -5.45 -13.37
C VAL A 158 8.36 -4.12 -14.10
N HIS A 159 7.27 -3.59 -14.66
CA HIS A 159 7.30 -2.33 -15.41
C HIS A 159 7.62 -1.11 -14.54
N SER A 160 7.29 -1.14 -13.26
CA SER A 160 7.66 -0.04 -12.35
C SER A 160 9.17 0.11 -12.12
N GLY A 161 9.96 -0.91 -12.48
CA GLY A 161 11.41 -0.91 -12.25
C GLY A 161 11.83 -0.93 -10.78
N LEU A 162 10.87 -1.04 -9.85
CA LEU A 162 11.15 -1.05 -8.41
C LEU A 162 12.00 -2.26 -8.04
N TYR A 163 13.02 -2.02 -7.23
CA TYR A 163 13.90 -3.05 -6.70
C TYR A 163 14.49 -3.97 -7.79
N ALA A 164 14.93 -3.36 -8.91
CA ALA A 164 15.42 -4.10 -10.09
C ALA A 164 16.55 -5.08 -9.75
N ASP A 165 17.43 -4.72 -8.82
CA ASP A 165 18.58 -5.52 -8.41
C ASP A 165 18.26 -6.53 -7.31
N ALA A 166 17.03 -6.51 -6.76
CA ALA A 166 16.67 -7.43 -5.68
C ALA A 166 16.33 -8.81 -6.27
N PRO A 167 16.83 -9.92 -5.67
CA PRO A 167 16.36 -11.26 -5.96
C PRO A 167 14.85 -11.36 -5.84
N VAL A 168 14.22 -11.98 -6.84
CA VAL A 168 12.78 -12.20 -6.89
C VAL A 168 12.51 -13.70 -6.88
N ARG A 169 11.58 -14.12 -6.04
CA ARG A 169 10.99 -15.46 -6.10
C ARG A 169 9.52 -15.36 -6.44
N VAL A 170 9.08 -16.12 -7.42
CA VAL A 170 7.67 -16.29 -7.77
C VAL A 170 7.20 -17.62 -7.19
N VAL A 171 6.23 -17.56 -6.29
CA VAL A 171 5.65 -18.75 -5.65
C VAL A 171 4.22 -18.95 -6.11
N HIS A 172 3.88 -20.21 -6.38
CA HIS A 172 2.53 -20.67 -6.66
C HIS A 172 2.07 -21.65 -5.59
N PHE A 173 0.89 -21.41 -5.03
CA PHE A 173 0.24 -22.32 -4.10
C PHE A 173 -0.87 -23.10 -4.80
N GLY A 174 -0.95 -24.40 -4.54
CA GLY A 174 -1.98 -25.27 -5.08
C GLY A 174 -1.48 -26.72 -5.25
N ASP A 175 -2.39 -27.67 -5.31
CA ASP A 175 -2.06 -29.08 -5.26
C ASP A 175 -1.67 -29.69 -6.63
N ASP A 176 -1.96 -29.00 -7.73
CA ASP A 176 -1.62 -29.49 -9.09
C ASP A 176 -0.24 -28.98 -9.53
N ALA A 177 0.77 -29.82 -9.34
CA ALA A 177 2.15 -29.51 -9.69
C ALA A 177 2.35 -29.25 -11.20
N GLN A 178 1.58 -29.88 -12.09
CA GLN A 178 1.71 -29.66 -13.54
C GLN A 178 1.16 -28.28 -13.93
N VAL A 179 0.04 -27.87 -13.34
CA VAL A 179 -0.52 -26.54 -13.53
C VAL A 179 0.43 -25.49 -12.96
N ALA A 180 0.97 -25.72 -11.77
CA ALA A 180 1.94 -24.84 -11.14
C ALA A 180 3.18 -24.64 -12.00
N ALA A 181 3.80 -25.73 -12.48
CA ALA A 181 4.99 -25.68 -13.33
C ALA A 181 4.77 -24.83 -14.60
N ARG A 182 3.67 -25.04 -15.32
CA ARG A 182 3.35 -24.27 -16.53
C ARG A 182 3.11 -22.77 -16.25
N ARG A 183 2.51 -22.45 -15.09
CA ARG A 183 2.27 -21.06 -14.68
C ARG A 183 3.56 -20.36 -14.32
N LEU A 184 4.39 -21.01 -13.54
CA LEU A 184 5.68 -20.51 -13.09
C LEU A 184 6.66 -20.32 -14.26
N GLU A 185 6.70 -21.26 -15.21
CA GLU A 185 7.49 -21.14 -16.44
C GLU A 185 7.12 -19.86 -17.22
N LYS A 186 5.81 -19.63 -17.43
CA LYS A 186 5.34 -18.43 -18.14
C LYS A 186 5.65 -17.15 -17.37
N ALA A 187 5.54 -17.16 -16.04
CA ALA A 187 5.91 -16.01 -15.22
C ALA A 187 7.41 -15.74 -15.32
N ALA A 188 8.26 -16.77 -15.17
CA ALA A 188 9.71 -16.64 -15.31
C ALA A 188 10.12 -16.13 -16.68
N ALA A 189 9.51 -16.64 -17.76
CA ALA A 189 9.75 -16.18 -19.12
C ALA A 189 9.41 -14.68 -19.28
N PHE A 190 8.33 -14.20 -18.65
CA PHE A 190 8.00 -12.78 -18.66
C PHE A 190 9.05 -11.93 -17.94
N PHE A 191 9.49 -12.35 -16.76
CA PHE A 191 10.57 -11.65 -16.04
C PHE A 191 11.86 -11.62 -16.86
N ALA A 192 12.23 -12.76 -17.47
CA ALA A 192 13.43 -12.88 -18.32
C ALA A 192 13.38 -11.94 -19.53
N ALA A 193 12.20 -11.81 -20.19
CA ALA A 193 12.00 -10.87 -21.28
C ALA A 193 12.20 -9.40 -20.88
N HIS A 194 12.12 -9.10 -19.58
CA HIS A 194 12.38 -7.77 -19.00
C HIS A 194 13.74 -7.69 -18.29
N GLY A 195 14.66 -8.60 -18.62
CA GLY A 195 16.02 -8.60 -18.09
C GLY A 195 16.17 -9.02 -16.63
N ARG A 196 15.16 -9.68 -16.06
CA ARG A 196 15.17 -10.15 -14.66
C ARG A 196 15.13 -11.66 -14.57
N VAL A 197 16.13 -12.25 -13.95
CA VAL A 197 16.11 -13.70 -13.62
C VAL A 197 15.41 -13.86 -12.27
N VAL A 198 14.48 -14.80 -12.17
CA VAL A 198 13.72 -15.09 -10.96
C VAL A 198 13.84 -16.54 -10.55
N GLU A 199 13.77 -16.80 -9.26
CA GLU A 199 13.53 -18.13 -8.71
C GLU A 199 12.03 -18.44 -8.82
N THR A 200 11.71 -19.71 -9.05
CA THR A 200 10.31 -20.17 -9.03
C THR A 200 10.15 -21.28 -8.02
N ASP A 201 9.02 -21.27 -7.30
CA ASP A 201 8.74 -22.29 -6.31
C ASP A 201 7.26 -22.66 -6.29
N HIS A 202 6.98 -23.91 -5.96
CA HIS A 202 5.62 -24.43 -5.87
C HIS A 202 5.40 -25.07 -4.51
N GLU A 203 4.37 -24.61 -3.82
CA GLU A 203 3.94 -25.14 -2.52
C GLU A 203 2.53 -25.72 -2.65
N GLY A 204 2.30 -26.81 -1.96
CA GLY A 204 0.94 -27.34 -1.75
C GLY A 204 0.09 -26.38 -0.89
N GLY A 205 -1.19 -26.66 -0.78
CA GLY A 205 -2.09 -25.89 0.09
C GLY A 205 -2.54 -24.57 -0.50
N SER A 206 -2.66 -23.53 0.33
CA SER A 206 -3.36 -22.30 -0.02
C SER A 206 -2.62 -21.04 0.39
N ALA A 207 -2.47 -20.10 -0.55
CA ALA A 207 -1.77 -18.84 -0.31
C ALA A 207 -2.37 -18.01 0.84
N ASP A 208 -3.67 -18.09 1.08
CA ASP A 208 -4.33 -17.39 2.19
C ASP A 208 -3.90 -17.90 3.56
N HIS A 209 -3.46 -19.14 3.68
CA HIS A 209 -2.96 -19.71 4.93
C HIS A 209 -1.43 -19.68 5.02
N ASP A 210 -0.73 -19.97 3.94
CA ASP A 210 0.67 -20.36 3.99
C ASP A 210 1.65 -19.28 3.52
N LEU A 211 1.17 -18.25 2.79
CA LEU A 211 2.03 -17.25 2.17
C LEU A 211 2.87 -16.43 3.17
N LEU A 212 2.32 -16.07 4.34
CA LEU A 212 3.08 -15.29 5.33
C LEU A 212 4.18 -16.13 5.97
N SER A 213 3.90 -17.37 6.32
CA SER A 213 4.88 -18.30 6.87
C SER A 213 5.99 -18.62 5.86
N TYR A 214 5.60 -18.78 4.58
CA TYR A 214 6.55 -18.95 3.48
C TYR A 214 7.44 -17.71 3.29
N ALA A 215 6.84 -16.50 3.32
CA ALA A 215 7.56 -15.25 3.19
C ALA A 215 8.60 -15.08 4.32
N GLU A 216 8.24 -15.45 5.54
CA GLU A 216 9.14 -15.44 6.69
C GLU A 216 10.29 -16.44 6.53
N ALA A 217 9.98 -17.68 6.15
CA ALA A 217 10.98 -18.74 5.95
C ALA A 217 11.99 -18.38 4.85
N TRP A 218 11.53 -17.78 3.75
CA TRP A 218 12.40 -17.29 2.67
C TRP A 218 13.06 -15.95 3.00
N LYS A 219 12.69 -15.30 4.10
CA LYS A 219 13.16 -13.98 4.53
C LYS A 219 12.86 -12.90 3.48
N ALA A 220 11.63 -12.87 3.00
CA ALA A 220 11.17 -11.82 2.12
C ALA A 220 11.13 -10.46 2.84
N ASP A 221 11.36 -9.39 2.10
CA ASP A 221 11.27 -8.00 2.60
C ASP A 221 10.07 -7.26 1.99
N LEU A 222 9.53 -7.77 0.88
CA LEU A 222 8.36 -7.25 0.17
C LEU A 222 7.54 -8.42 -0.37
N ILE A 223 6.23 -8.35 -0.23
CA ILE A 223 5.30 -9.28 -0.90
C ILE A 223 4.57 -8.53 -2.01
N VAL A 224 4.62 -9.08 -3.22
CA VAL A 224 3.83 -8.63 -4.38
C VAL A 224 2.66 -9.58 -4.54
N ALA A 225 1.45 -9.08 -4.38
CA ALA A 225 0.24 -9.90 -4.43
C ALA A 225 -0.86 -9.22 -5.25
N GLY A 226 -1.51 -10.02 -6.10
CA GLY A 226 -2.68 -9.59 -6.86
C GLY A 226 -3.94 -9.56 -5.99
N ASN A 227 -4.82 -8.64 -6.32
CA ASN A 227 -6.12 -8.54 -5.69
C ASN A 227 -7.16 -9.30 -6.52
N SER A 228 -7.34 -10.61 -6.28
CA SER A 228 -8.33 -11.41 -7.01
C SER A 228 -9.64 -11.53 -6.23
N ALA A 229 -10.66 -10.78 -6.64
CA ALA A 229 -12.03 -11.01 -6.19
C ALA A 229 -12.63 -12.19 -6.96
N LYS A 230 -12.75 -13.37 -6.35
CA LYS A 230 -13.35 -14.54 -6.99
C LYS A 230 -14.86 -14.46 -7.21
N ASN A 231 -15.56 -13.42 -6.71
CA ASN A 231 -17.02 -13.28 -6.84
C ASN A 231 -17.44 -11.86 -7.17
N LEU A 232 -17.68 -11.59 -8.44
CA LEU A 232 -18.29 -10.35 -8.95
C LEU A 232 -19.71 -10.06 -8.38
N LEU A 233 -20.42 -11.07 -7.88
CA LEU A 233 -21.79 -10.96 -7.37
C LEU A 233 -21.90 -10.43 -5.93
N LEU A 234 -20.82 -10.41 -5.15
CA LEU A 234 -20.86 -10.04 -3.73
C LEU A 234 -20.05 -8.77 -3.36
N ARG A 235 -19.73 -7.89 -4.29
CA ARG A 235 -19.04 -6.61 -3.99
C ARG A 235 -17.81 -6.74 -3.04
N ARG A 236 -17.19 -7.90 -2.95
CA ARG A 236 -15.92 -8.06 -2.24
C ARG A 236 -14.80 -7.66 -3.18
N VAL A 237 -14.24 -6.49 -2.93
CA VAL A 237 -13.18 -5.87 -3.74
C VAL A 237 -11.84 -6.61 -3.60
N PHE A 238 -11.71 -7.47 -2.59
CA PHE A 238 -10.47 -8.20 -2.28
C PHE A 238 -10.65 -9.71 -2.26
N GLY A 239 -9.65 -10.45 -2.73
CA GLY A 239 -9.48 -11.88 -2.43
C GLY A 239 -9.05 -12.09 -0.97
N GLU A 240 -9.36 -13.27 -0.42
CA GLU A 240 -9.03 -13.61 0.98
C GLU A 240 -7.54 -13.46 1.29
N THR A 241 -6.68 -13.87 0.36
CA THR A 241 -5.22 -13.73 0.50
C THR A 241 -4.79 -12.26 0.66
N ALA A 242 -5.31 -11.36 -0.19
CA ALA A 242 -4.95 -9.94 -0.10
C ALA A 242 -5.46 -9.31 1.19
N LEU A 243 -6.67 -9.64 1.62
CA LEU A 243 -7.23 -9.16 2.89
C LEU A 243 -6.41 -9.63 4.09
N ARG A 244 -5.98 -10.88 4.08
CA ARG A 244 -5.16 -11.42 5.16
C ARG A 244 -3.78 -10.77 5.18
N LEU A 245 -3.15 -10.59 4.03
CA LEU A 245 -1.88 -9.87 3.94
C LEU A 245 -1.97 -8.46 4.52
N ILE A 246 -3.02 -7.73 4.19
CA ILE A 246 -3.24 -6.36 4.69
C ILE A 246 -3.37 -6.33 6.22
N ARG A 247 -4.01 -7.32 6.80
CA ARG A 247 -4.26 -7.39 8.25
C ARG A 247 -3.05 -7.87 9.04
N GLU A 248 -2.38 -8.88 8.54
CA GLU A 248 -1.44 -9.68 9.32
C GLU A 248 0.02 -9.48 8.89
N SER A 249 0.27 -8.96 7.69
CA SER A 249 1.64 -8.87 7.19
C SER A 249 2.49 -7.85 7.97
N PRO A 250 3.62 -8.28 8.53
CA PRO A 250 4.63 -7.37 9.07
C PRO A 250 5.51 -6.76 7.97
N LEU A 251 5.35 -7.23 6.73
CA LEU A 251 6.15 -6.83 5.57
C LEU A 251 5.40 -5.81 4.72
N PRO A 252 6.12 -4.92 4.03
CA PRO A 252 5.55 -4.11 2.97
C PRO A 252 4.83 -4.95 1.92
N LEU A 253 3.76 -4.40 1.36
CA LEU A 253 2.93 -5.06 0.34
C LEU A 253 2.88 -4.21 -0.93
N TYR A 254 3.13 -4.81 -2.08
CA TYR A 254 2.82 -4.22 -3.37
C TYR A 254 1.53 -4.84 -3.90
N LEU A 255 0.50 -4.03 -4.01
CA LEU A 255 -0.84 -4.45 -4.44
C LEU A 255 -1.20 -3.74 -5.75
N ALA A 256 -1.55 -4.51 -6.77
CA ALA A 256 -2.07 -3.96 -8.02
C ALA A 256 -3.20 -4.84 -8.57
N GLN A 257 -3.88 -4.37 -9.61
CA GLN A 257 -4.96 -5.09 -10.27
C GLN A 257 -4.86 -4.92 -11.80
#